data_338fbfc36a6c3afdaa06ea1be02e42ea
#
_entry.id   338fbfc36a6c3afdaa06ea1be02e42ea
#
_cell.length_a   1.000
_cell.length_b   1.000
_cell.length_c   1.000
_cell.angle_alpha   90.00
_cell.angle_beta   90.00
_cell.angle_gamma   90.00
#
_symmetry.space_group_name_H-M   'P 1'
#
loop_
_entity.id
_entity.type
_entity.pdbx_description
1 polymer ?
#
loop_
_entity_poly.entity_id
_entity_poly.type
_entity_poly.pdbx_seq_one_letter_code
_entity_poly.pdbx_strand_id
1 'polypeptide(L)'
;MMERIKELFEKIKKIRYFLLFAIVLISINAYAWFTYVTRVDTSITAKVRSWNVMFQVHDNNIANDVTFNVGDIYPGMPNYNDYASIVNTGETAGDAYFTVKSVRIFDDVFTSSNYTSAQMISILENNYPFEITLGLSNTHVAAGRTEQFTFNIVWPYESGDDVTDTYWGNYAYSYTNLHPGTSCISITAEVRVDQESIH
;
A
#
# COMPACT_ATOMS: atom_id res chain seq x y z
N MET A 1 -6.26 89.48 24.35
CA MET A 1 -5.32 88.73 23.47
C MET A 1 -4.59 87.64 24.25
N MET A 2 -4.10 87.84 25.45
CA MET A 2 -3.32 86.90 26.25
C MET A 2 -4.07 85.66 26.73
N GLU A 3 -5.40 85.75 26.99
CA GLU A 3 -6.21 84.56 27.40
C GLU A 3 -6.42 83.59 26.27
N ARG A 4 -6.66 84.03 25.05
CA ARG A 4 -6.76 83.10 23.86
C ARG A 4 -5.49 82.31 23.58
N ILE A 5 -4.36 82.93 23.85
CA ILE A 5 -3.07 82.29 23.70
C ILE A 5 -2.88 81.18 24.78
N LYS A 6 -3.27 81.44 26.01
CA LYS A 6 -3.22 80.42 27.10
C LYS A 6 -4.15 79.21 26.81
N GLU A 7 -5.39 79.50 26.34
CA GLU A 7 -6.32 78.43 25.94
C GLU A 7 -5.78 77.55 24.79
N LEU A 8 -5.11 78.17 23.81
CA LEU A 8 -4.48 77.46 22.71
C LEU A 8 -3.35 76.59 23.20
N PHE A 9 -2.50 77.08 24.10
CA PHE A 9 -1.44 76.31 24.71
C PHE A 9 -1.97 75.08 25.52
N GLU A 10 -3.05 75.30 26.29
CA GLU A 10 -3.67 74.17 27.05
C GLU A 10 -4.33 73.16 26.12
N LYS A 11 -4.94 73.58 25.02
CA LYS A 11 -5.46 72.62 23.99
C LYS A 11 -4.36 71.86 23.32
N ILE A 12 -3.27 72.49 22.92
CA ILE A 12 -2.10 71.82 22.33
C ILE A 12 -1.49 70.80 23.29
N LYS A 13 -1.39 71.19 24.58
CA LYS A 13 -0.86 70.28 25.61
C LYS A 13 -1.74 69.04 25.81
N LYS A 14 -3.07 69.23 25.84
CA LYS A 14 -4.02 68.07 25.90
C LYS A 14 -3.95 67.19 24.67
N ILE A 15 -3.86 67.77 23.47
CA ILE A 15 -3.71 67.01 22.23
C ILE A 15 -2.40 66.19 22.23
N ARG A 16 -1.31 66.78 22.71
CA ARG A 16 -0.01 66.10 22.83
C ARG A 16 -0.06 64.87 23.76
N TYR A 17 -0.70 65.02 24.92
CA TYR A 17 -0.88 63.88 25.83
C TYR A 17 -1.81 62.78 25.25
N PHE A 18 -2.87 63.18 24.56
CA PHE A 18 -3.75 62.25 23.87
C PHE A 18 -3.03 61.50 22.78
N LEU A 19 -2.16 62.16 22.02
CA LEU A 19 -1.38 61.55 20.95
C LEU A 19 -0.32 60.56 21.50
N LEU A 20 0.34 60.93 22.60
CA LEU A 20 1.25 60.00 23.31
C LEU A 20 0.50 58.77 23.82
N PHE A 21 -0.68 58.94 24.39
CA PHE A 21 -1.49 57.84 24.88
C PHE A 21 -1.94 56.92 23.73
N ALA A 22 -2.35 57.49 22.60
CA ALA A 22 -2.71 56.73 21.42
C ALA A 22 -1.52 55.89 20.86
N ILE A 23 -0.31 56.45 20.82
CA ILE A 23 0.90 55.75 20.39
C ILE A 23 1.20 54.60 21.32
N VAL A 24 1.10 54.74 22.62
CA VAL A 24 1.32 53.67 23.61
C VAL A 24 0.29 52.56 23.41
N LEU A 25 -0.98 52.86 23.23
CA LEU A 25 -2.01 51.85 22.96
C LEU A 25 -1.76 51.06 21.68
N ILE A 26 -1.38 51.76 20.60
CA ILE A 26 -1.05 51.10 19.33
C ILE A 26 0.17 50.17 19.51
N SER A 27 1.20 50.63 20.22
CA SER A 27 2.41 49.84 20.48
C SER A 27 2.13 48.56 21.30
N ILE A 28 1.26 48.67 22.31
CA ILE A 28 0.83 47.50 23.12
C ILE A 28 0.08 46.48 22.26
N ASN A 29 -0.87 46.96 21.42
CA ASN A 29 -1.61 46.09 20.52
C ASN A 29 -0.69 45.44 19.48
N ALA A 30 0.23 46.18 18.87
CA ALA A 30 1.18 45.65 17.92
C ALA A 30 2.11 44.60 18.56
N TYR A 31 2.57 44.85 19.80
CA TYR A 31 3.39 43.88 20.55
C TYR A 31 2.60 42.61 20.91
N ALA A 32 1.35 42.75 21.37
CA ALA A 32 0.49 41.62 21.68
C ALA A 32 0.20 40.76 20.43
N TRP A 33 -0.06 41.41 19.28
CA TRP A 33 -0.27 40.76 18.01
C TRP A 33 0.99 40.01 17.53
N PHE A 34 2.15 40.68 17.63
CA PHE A 34 3.44 40.07 17.26
C PHE A 34 3.78 38.86 18.12
N THR A 35 3.59 38.94 19.46
CA THR A 35 3.81 37.81 20.37
C THR A 35 2.81 36.67 20.14
N TYR A 36 1.59 36.97 19.74
CA TYR A 36 0.61 35.94 19.38
C TYR A 36 1.01 35.21 18.10
N VAL A 37 1.35 35.94 17.03
CA VAL A 37 1.77 35.36 15.75
C VAL A 37 3.03 34.53 15.89
N THR A 38 4.06 35.02 16.61
CA THR A 38 5.29 34.24 16.82
C THR A 38 5.09 33.00 17.69
N ARG A 39 4.09 32.97 18.58
CA ARG A 39 3.75 31.77 19.35
C ARG A 39 2.96 30.76 18.52
N VAL A 40 2.14 31.20 17.59
CA VAL A 40 1.37 30.31 16.68
C VAL A 40 2.32 29.63 15.68
N ASP A 41 3.31 30.35 15.15
CA ASP A 41 4.27 29.77 14.18
C ASP A 41 5.22 28.73 14.81
N THR A 42 5.42 28.72 16.13
CA THR A 42 6.33 27.78 16.78
C THR A 42 5.68 26.45 17.21
N SER A 43 4.37 26.27 17.02
CA SER A 43 3.67 25.08 17.53
C SER A 43 3.12 24.11 16.47
N ILE A 44 3.27 24.40 15.17
CA ILE A 44 2.87 23.47 14.11
C ILE A 44 4.11 22.79 13.53
N THR A 45 4.77 21.96 14.30
CA THR A 45 5.58 20.88 13.74
C THR A 45 4.63 19.74 13.38
N ALA A 46 3.99 19.85 12.22
CA ALA A 46 3.36 18.70 11.60
C ALA A 46 4.49 17.73 11.25
N LYS A 47 4.68 16.71 12.09
CA LYS A 47 5.60 15.61 11.80
C LYS A 47 4.94 14.78 10.69
N VAL A 48 5.23 15.11 9.43
CA VAL A 48 4.81 14.30 8.29
C VAL A 48 5.66 13.04 8.31
N ARG A 49 5.03 11.89 8.56
CA ARG A 49 5.65 10.59 8.42
C ARG A 49 5.63 10.19 6.95
N SER A 50 6.74 9.72 6.44
CA SER A 50 6.82 9.26 5.06
C SER A 50 6.09 7.92 4.90
N TRP A 51 5.29 7.82 3.83
CA TRP A 51 4.69 6.58 3.37
C TRP A 51 5.39 6.16 2.07
N ASN A 52 6.03 5.00 2.07
CA ASN A 52 6.71 4.47 0.90
C ASN A 52 6.70 2.94 0.91
N VAL A 53 5.84 2.36 0.08
CA VAL A 53 5.74 0.92 -0.12
C VAL A 53 6.06 0.58 -1.57
N MET A 54 6.92 -0.42 -1.76
CA MET A 54 7.32 -0.93 -3.07
C MET A 54 7.01 -2.42 -3.16
N PHE A 55 6.66 -2.88 -4.35
CA PHE A 55 6.48 -4.29 -4.65
C PHE A 55 7.64 -4.77 -5.52
N GLN A 56 8.20 -5.95 -5.23
CA GLN A 56 9.35 -6.51 -5.93
C GLN A 56 9.16 -8.00 -6.21
N VAL A 57 9.47 -8.43 -7.42
CA VAL A 57 9.62 -9.85 -7.79
C VAL A 57 11.05 -10.06 -8.25
N HIS A 58 11.78 -11.00 -7.60
CA HIS A 58 13.20 -11.26 -7.89
C HIS A 58 14.03 -9.97 -7.94
N ASP A 59 13.88 -9.10 -6.92
CA ASP A 59 14.55 -7.79 -6.75
C ASP A 59 14.22 -6.72 -7.82
N ASN A 60 13.28 -6.99 -8.71
CA ASN A 60 12.79 -6.00 -9.67
C ASN A 60 11.52 -5.34 -9.16
N ASN A 61 11.50 -4.01 -9.18
CA ASN A 61 10.30 -3.25 -8.83
C ASN A 61 9.20 -3.52 -9.85
N ILE A 62 8.02 -3.83 -9.34
CA ILE A 62 6.81 -4.04 -10.14
C ILE A 62 5.73 -3.04 -9.74
N ALA A 63 4.69 -2.93 -10.55
CA ALA A 63 3.44 -2.30 -10.14
C ALA A 63 2.70 -3.21 -9.15
N ASN A 64 1.45 -2.92 -8.86
CA ASN A 64 0.66 -3.70 -7.90
C ASN A 64 0.29 -5.11 -8.39
N ASP A 65 0.37 -5.37 -9.70
CA ASP A 65 0.02 -6.66 -10.29
C ASP A 65 1.25 -7.58 -10.31
N VAL A 66 1.11 -8.73 -9.65
CA VAL A 66 2.09 -9.81 -9.58
C VAL A 66 1.60 -10.95 -10.45
N THR A 67 2.45 -11.46 -11.34
CA THR A 67 2.12 -12.64 -12.15
C THR A 67 3.12 -13.76 -11.87
N PHE A 68 2.61 -14.89 -11.41
CA PHE A 68 3.36 -16.14 -11.25
C PHE A 68 3.12 -17.05 -12.46
N ASN A 69 4.19 -17.59 -13.01
CA ASN A 69 4.13 -18.48 -14.16
C ASN A 69 4.89 -19.78 -13.87
N VAL A 70 4.20 -20.90 -13.99
CA VAL A 70 4.79 -22.22 -13.80
C VAL A 70 4.83 -22.96 -15.12
N GLY A 71 6.02 -23.34 -15.54
CA GLY A 71 6.24 -24.03 -16.82
C GLY A 71 5.63 -25.43 -16.81
N ASP A 72 6.35 -26.38 -16.29
CA ASP A 72 5.95 -27.79 -16.27
C ASP A 72 5.43 -28.19 -14.90
N ILE A 73 4.34 -28.94 -14.88
CA ILE A 73 3.79 -29.55 -13.68
C ILE A 73 3.54 -31.05 -13.92
N TYR A 74 3.79 -31.86 -12.91
CA TYR A 74 3.60 -33.33 -12.97
C TYR A 74 3.48 -33.94 -11.57
N PRO A 75 2.83 -35.09 -11.41
CA PRO A 75 2.77 -35.80 -10.13
C PRO A 75 4.15 -36.07 -9.56
N GLY A 76 4.37 -35.74 -8.30
CA GLY A 76 5.66 -35.92 -7.64
C GLY A 76 6.73 -34.87 -7.97
N MET A 77 6.34 -33.79 -8.63
CA MET A 77 7.26 -32.67 -8.83
C MET A 77 7.74 -32.07 -7.49
N PRO A 78 8.95 -31.49 -7.43
CA PRO A 78 9.35 -30.72 -6.27
C PRO A 78 8.35 -29.61 -5.98
N ASN A 79 8.10 -29.32 -4.69
CA ASN A 79 7.23 -28.22 -4.31
C ASN A 79 7.71 -26.93 -4.98
N TYR A 80 6.83 -26.31 -5.74
CA TYR A 80 7.10 -25.01 -6.37
C TYR A 80 6.76 -23.89 -5.38
N ASN A 81 7.70 -23.00 -5.16
CA ASN A 81 7.52 -21.85 -4.30
C ASN A 81 8.04 -20.60 -5.02
N ASP A 82 7.23 -19.57 -5.08
CA ASP A 82 7.61 -18.26 -5.59
C ASP A 82 6.98 -17.17 -4.73
N TYR A 83 7.49 -15.94 -4.80
CA TYR A 83 6.99 -14.85 -3.98
C TYR A 83 7.22 -13.49 -4.60
N ALA A 84 6.39 -12.52 -4.21
CA ALA A 84 6.62 -11.10 -4.36
C ALA A 84 6.87 -10.46 -3.00
N SER A 85 7.88 -9.61 -2.91
CA SER A 85 8.20 -8.86 -1.69
C SER A 85 7.39 -7.57 -1.62
N ILE A 86 6.87 -7.28 -0.44
CA ILE A 86 6.20 -6.04 -0.07
C ILE A 86 7.15 -5.27 0.85
N VAL A 87 7.84 -4.27 0.32
CA VAL A 87 8.90 -3.55 1.02
C VAL A 87 8.38 -2.20 1.49
N ASN A 88 8.23 -2.02 2.79
CA ASN A 88 7.86 -0.76 3.40
C ASN A 88 9.11 -0.03 3.91
N THR A 89 9.58 0.96 3.17
CA THR A 89 10.70 1.83 3.57
C THR A 89 10.23 3.13 4.23
N GLY A 90 8.92 3.29 4.42
CA GLY A 90 8.32 4.44 5.09
C GLY A 90 8.43 4.37 6.62
N GLU A 91 7.91 5.40 7.27
CA GLU A 91 7.87 5.55 8.73
C GLU A 91 6.50 5.12 9.34
N THR A 92 5.56 4.70 8.49
CA THR A 92 4.20 4.31 8.91
C THR A 92 3.93 2.88 8.48
N ALA A 93 3.25 2.12 9.33
CA ALA A 93 2.78 0.77 9.00
C ALA A 93 1.56 0.80 8.07
N GLY A 94 1.25 -0.34 7.47
CA GLY A 94 0.05 -0.52 6.66
C GLY A 94 -0.40 -1.96 6.64
N ASP A 95 -1.63 -2.19 6.17
CA ASP A 95 -2.22 -3.51 6.04
C ASP A 95 -2.23 -3.94 4.58
N ALA A 96 -1.69 -5.14 4.33
CA ALA A 96 -1.58 -5.72 3.00
C ALA A 96 -2.79 -6.60 2.68
N TYR A 97 -3.23 -6.53 1.44
CA TYR A 97 -4.32 -7.34 0.88
C TYR A 97 -3.92 -7.83 -0.51
N PHE A 98 -4.50 -8.93 -0.93
CA PHE A 98 -4.38 -9.36 -2.32
C PHE A 98 -5.75 -9.71 -2.92
N THR A 99 -5.84 -9.57 -4.23
CA THR A 99 -7.03 -9.91 -5.02
C THR A 99 -6.58 -10.64 -6.28
N VAL A 100 -7.03 -11.88 -6.46
CA VAL A 100 -6.76 -12.64 -7.70
C VAL A 100 -7.56 -12.02 -8.84
N LYS A 101 -6.87 -11.66 -9.93
CA LYS A 101 -7.47 -11.04 -11.13
C LYS A 101 -7.68 -12.02 -12.25
N SER A 102 -6.75 -12.94 -12.43
CA SER A 102 -6.87 -13.99 -13.43
C SER A 102 -6.10 -15.24 -13.01
N VAL A 103 -6.65 -16.37 -13.39
CA VAL A 103 -6.07 -17.68 -13.25
C VAL A 103 -6.16 -18.37 -14.60
N ARG A 104 -5.07 -18.92 -15.09
CA ARG A 104 -5.04 -19.84 -16.22
C ARG A 104 -4.35 -21.14 -15.77
N ILE A 105 -5.05 -22.24 -15.94
CA ILE A 105 -4.55 -23.58 -15.71
C ILE A 105 -4.76 -24.36 -17.01
N PHE A 106 -3.68 -24.62 -17.72
CA PHE A 106 -3.72 -25.15 -19.08
C PHE A 106 -4.58 -24.29 -20.00
N ASP A 107 -5.67 -24.85 -20.55
CA ASP A 107 -6.63 -24.17 -21.42
C ASP A 107 -7.75 -23.47 -20.64
N ASP A 108 -7.93 -23.76 -19.35
CA ASP A 108 -8.94 -23.16 -18.52
C ASP A 108 -8.53 -21.75 -18.09
N VAL A 109 -9.37 -20.75 -18.36
CA VAL A 109 -9.11 -19.33 -18.03
C VAL A 109 -10.26 -18.76 -17.21
N PHE A 110 -9.91 -18.28 -16.02
CA PHE A 110 -10.80 -17.63 -15.07
C PHE A 110 -10.35 -16.18 -14.90
N THR A 111 -11.25 -15.23 -15.02
CA THR A 111 -10.92 -13.79 -14.91
C THR A 111 -11.89 -13.07 -13.99
N SER A 112 -11.45 -11.94 -13.44
CA SER A 112 -12.28 -11.08 -12.60
C SER A 112 -13.53 -10.51 -13.27
N SER A 113 -13.67 -10.67 -14.62
CA SER A 113 -14.89 -10.33 -15.36
C SER A 113 -16.03 -11.31 -15.09
N ASN A 114 -15.72 -12.58 -14.77
CA ASN A 114 -16.71 -13.65 -14.63
C ASN A 114 -16.68 -14.31 -13.25
N TYR A 115 -15.59 -14.17 -12.50
CA TYR A 115 -15.37 -14.83 -11.21
C TYR A 115 -14.88 -13.83 -10.18
N THR A 116 -15.31 -13.97 -8.93
CA THR A 116 -14.71 -13.24 -7.81
C THR A 116 -13.36 -13.84 -7.43
N SER A 117 -12.50 -13.08 -6.75
CA SER A 117 -11.22 -13.59 -6.23
C SER A 117 -11.40 -14.84 -5.36
N ALA A 118 -12.41 -14.86 -4.49
CA ALA A 118 -12.73 -16.02 -3.64
C ALA A 118 -13.13 -17.26 -4.46
N GLN A 119 -13.90 -17.09 -5.53
CA GLN A 119 -14.25 -18.20 -6.42
C GLN A 119 -13.04 -18.75 -7.16
N MET A 120 -12.15 -17.87 -7.65
CA MET A 120 -10.92 -18.30 -8.31
C MET A 120 -10.00 -19.07 -7.35
N ILE A 121 -9.86 -18.60 -6.09
CA ILE A 121 -9.11 -19.31 -5.06
C ILE A 121 -9.73 -20.68 -4.78
N SER A 122 -11.04 -20.76 -4.62
CA SER A 122 -11.73 -22.04 -4.41
C SER A 122 -11.57 -23.01 -5.57
N ILE A 123 -11.50 -22.54 -6.82
CA ILE A 123 -11.20 -23.36 -8.01
C ILE A 123 -9.77 -23.91 -7.92
N LEU A 124 -8.79 -23.07 -7.52
CA LEU A 124 -7.39 -23.48 -7.35
C LEU A 124 -7.23 -24.58 -6.30
N GLU A 125 -7.99 -24.52 -5.22
CA GLU A 125 -7.90 -25.43 -4.08
C GLU A 125 -8.62 -26.76 -4.29
N ASN A 126 -9.67 -26.79 -5.15
CA ASN A 126 -10.62 -27.90 -5.14
C ASN A 126 -10.79 -28.64 -6.48
N ASN A 127 -10.38 -28.05 -7.61
CA ASN A 127 -10.74 -28.60 -8.92
C ASN A 127 -9.62 -29.41 -9.57
N TYR A 128 -8.44 -29.44 -8.97
CA TYR A 128 -7.26 -30.10 -9.54
C TYR A 128 -6.61 -31.05 -8.52
N PRO A 129 -5.83 -32.05 -8.93
CA PRO A 129 -5.16 -32.97 -8.01
C PRO A 129 -3.94 -32.36 -7.29
N PHE A 130 -3.52 -31.18 -7.73
CA PHE A 130 -2.46 -30.42 -7.10
C PHE A 130 -3.05 -29.29 -6.26
N GLU A 131 -2.41 -29.05 -5.11
CA GLU A 131 -2.78 -27.98 -4.21
C GLU A 131 -2.05 -26.68 -4.59
N ILE A 132 -2.79 -25.62 -4.80
CA ILE A 132 -2.25 -24.27 -5.04
C ILE A 132 -2.63 -23.37 -3.88
N THR A 133 -1.63 -22.81 -3.22
CA THR A 133 -1.83 -21.90 -2.09
C THR A 133 -1.29 -20.52 -2.42
N LEU A 134 -2.14 -19.49 -2.19
CA LEU A 134 -1.78 -18.08 -2.22
C LEU A 134 -1.90 -17.50 -0.82
N GLY A 135 -0.94 -16.70 -0.38
CA GLY A 135 -1.00 -16.11 0.95
C GLY A 135 -0.05 -14.95 1.18
N LEU A 136 -0.32 -14.19 2.22
CA LEU A 136 0.58 -13.17 2.75
C LEU A 136 1.33 -13.76 3.95
N SER A 137 2.65 -13.54 4.05
CA SER A 137 3.44 -13.91 5.23
C SER A 137 2.93 -13.21 6.49
N ASN A 138 2.51 -11.95 6.33
CA ASN A 138 1.82 -11.16 7.35
C ASN A 138 0.92 -10.14 6.65
N THR A 139 -0.27 -9.92 7.18
CA THR A 139 -1.17 -8.86 6.70
C THR A 139 -0.74 -7.48 7.17
N HIS A 140 -0.02 -7.38 8.29
CA HIS A 140 0.50 -6.13 8.82
C HIS A 140 1.96 -5.91 8.40
N VAL A 141 2.19 -4.86 7.59
CA VAL A 141 3.51 -4.49 7.08
C VAL A 141 4.05 -3.32 7.91
N ALA A 142 4.86 -3.63 8.91
CA ALA A 142 5.42 -2.61 9.80
C ALA A 142 6.41 -1.67 9.07
N ALA A 143 6.62 -0.48 9.62
CA ALA A 143 7.59 0.48 9.11
C ALA A 143 9.01 -0.13 9.02
N GLY A 144 9.69 0.03 7.89
CA GLY A 144 11.04 -0.51 7.64
C GLY A 144 11.11 -2.04 7.55
N ARG A 145 9.98 -2.73 7.31
CA ARG A 145 9.91 -4.19 7.19
C ARG A 145 9.53 -4.63 5.78
N THR A 146 9.87 -5.88 5.51
CA THR A 146 9.50 -6.58 4.27
C THR A 146 8.65 -7.77 4.62
N GLU A 147 7.52 -7.91 3.93
CA GLU A 147 6.63 -9.05 3.96
C GLU A 147 6.55 -9.69 2.57
N GLN A 148 5.94 -10.86 2.46
CA GLN A 148 5.88 -11.60 1.21
C GLN A 148 4.45 -11.98 0.86
N PHE A 149 4.11 -11.84 -0.41
CA PHE A 149 2.98 -12.49 -1.03
C PHE A 149 3.50 -13.76 -1.70
N THR A 150 3.07 -14.93 -1.22
CA THR A 150 3.60 -16.23 -1.59
C THR A 150 2.66 -17.00 -2.50
N PHE A 151 3.24 -17.78 -3.38
CA PHE A 151 2.57 -18.71 -4.28
C PHE A 151 3.26 -20.08 -4.18
N ASN A 152 2.52 -21.11 -3.81
CA ASN A 152 3.03 -22.46 -3.64
C ASN A 152 2.18 -23.44 -4.43
N ILE A 153 2.83 -24.46 -5.02
CA ILE A 153 2.17 -25.60 -5.66
C ILE A 153 2.78 -26.89 -5.09
N VAL A 154 1.91 -27.78 -4.69
CA VAL A 154 2.27 -29.14 -4.25
C VAL A 154 1.46 -30.14 -5.04
N TRP A 155 2.13 -31.04 -5.74
CA TRP A 155 1.51 -32.19 -6.38
C TRP A 155 2.21 -33.49 -5.91
N PRO A 156 1.67 -34.13 -4.88
CA PRO A 156 2.29 -35.35 -4.37
C PRO A 156 2.27 -36.45 -5.44
N TYR A 157 3.23 -37.36 -5.40
CA TYR A 157 3.27 -38.51 -6.32
C TYR A 157 2.05 -39.42 -6.14
N GLU A 158 1.60 -39.56 -4.90
CA GLU A 158 0.40 -40.30 -4.52
C GLU A 158 -0.58 -39.29 -3.84
N SER A 159 -1.54 -38.79 -4.59
CA SER A 159 -2.59 -37.93 -4.02
C SER A 159 -3.73 -38.72 -3.36
N GLY A 160 -3.73 -40.05 -3.58
CA GLY A 160 -4.79 -40.96 -3.15
C GLY A 160 -5.84 -41.25 -4.25
N ASP A 161 -5.67 -40.66 -5.44
CA ASP A 161 -6.52 -40.93 -6.63
C ASP A 161 -5.63 -41.08 -7.87
N ASP A 162 -5.11 -42.28 -8.07
CA ASP A 162 -4.21 -42.63 -9.19
C ASP A 162 -4.85 -42.39 -10.57
N VAL A 163 -6.18 -42.48 -10.67
CA VAL A 163 -6.90 -42.22 -11.94
C VAL A 163 -6.86 -40.76 -12.31
N THR A 164 -7.15 -39.91 -11.34
CA THR A 164 -7.12 -38.45 -11.51
C THR A 164 -5.69 -37.97 -11.73
N ASP A 165 -4.70 -38.47 -10.97
CA ASP A 165 -3.29 -38.10 -11.13
C ASP A 165 -2.78 -38.51 -12.53
N THR A 166 -3.11 -39.72 -12.99
CA THR A 166 -2.73 -40.19 -14.33
C THR A 166 -3.37 -39.35 -15.42
N TYR A 167 -4.65 -39.03 -15.29
CA TYR A 167 -5.36 -38.16 -16.25
C TYR A 167 -4.70 -36.81 -16.39
N TRP A 168 -4.54 -36.09 -15.28
CA TRP A 168 -3.98 -34.74 -15.28
C TRP A 168 -2.47 -34.73 -15.60
N GLY A 169 -1.71 -35.73 -15.20
CA GLY A 169 -0.31 -35.88 -15.58
C GLY A 169 -0.12 -36.06 -17.09
N ASN A 170 -0.95 -36.88 -17.73
CA ASN A 170 -0.96 -37.05 -19.19
C ASN A 170 -1.42 -35.76 -19.90
N TYR A 171 -2.41 -35.05 -19.31
CA TYR A 171 -2.89 -33.78 -19.84
C TYR A 171 -1.78 -32.72 -19.80
N ALA A 172 -1.11 -32.55 -18.66
CA ALA A 172 0.02 -31.64 -18.50
C ALA A 172 1.15 -31.90 -19.49
N TYR A 173 1.53 -33.20 -19.66
CA TYR A 173 2.53 -33.61 -20.65
C TYR A 173 2.12 -33.27 -22.09
N SER A 174 0.87 -33.52 -22.43
CA SER A 174 0.35 -33.23 -23.77
C SER A 174 0.29 -31.70 -24.01
N TYR A 175 -0.14 -30.94 -23.02
CA TYR A 175 -0.21 -29.50 -23.09
C TYR A 175 1.16 -28.88 -23.34
N THR A 176 2.19 -29.28 -22.57
CA THR A 176 3.57 -28.78 -22.72
C THR A 176 4.12 -29.10 -24.13
N ASN A 177 3.83 -30.25 -24.67
CA ASN A 177 4.28 -30.63 -26.04
C ASN A 177 3.55 -29.81 -27.15
N LEU A 178 2.27 -29.54 -26.95
CA LEU A 178 1.47 -28.78 -27.93
C LEU A 178 1.72 -27.25 -27.84
N HIS A 179 2.11 -26.75 -26.68
CA HIS A 179 2.31 -25.32 -26.40
C HIS A 179 3.71 -25.03 -25.85
N PRO A 180 4.78 -25.30 -26.63
CA PRO A 180 6.16 -25.11 -26.15
C PRO A 180 6.41 -23.67 -25.76
N GLY A 181 6.97 -23.47 -24.56
CA GLY A 181 7.27 -22.16 -23.98
C GLY A 181 6.06 -21.43 -23.34
N THR A 182 4.89 -22.09 -23.31
CA THR A 182 3.72 -21.57 -22.57
C THR A 182 3.67 -22.24 -21.19
N SER A 183 3.48 -21.43 -20.14
CA SER A 183 3.35 -21.94 -18.78
C SER A 183 2.08 -22.77 -18.62
N CYS A 184 2.12 -23.88 -17.90
CA CYS A 184 0.95 -24.68 -17.56
C CYS A 184 0.00 -23.93 -16.63
N ILE A 185 0.55 -23.14 -15.69
CA ILE A 185 -0.21 -22.33 -14.75
C ILE A 185 0.30 -20.88 -14.85
N SER A 186 -0.64 -19.93 -14.87
CA SER A 186 -0.36 -18.49 -14.78
C SER A 186 -1.40 -17.85 -13.88
N ILE A 187 -0.97 -17.20 -12.79
CA ILE A 187 -1.86 -16.52 -11.85
C ILE A 187 -1.42 -15.08 -11.73
N THR A 188 -2.37 -14.16 -11.97
CA THR A 188 -2.16 -12.73 -11.74
C THR A 188 -3.00 -12.27 -10.56
N ALA A 189 -2.34 -11.67 -9.58
CA ALA A 189 -2.97 -11.07 -8.43
C ALA A 189 -2.55 -9.61 -8.28
N GLU A 190 -3.46 -8.77 -7.84
CA GLU A 190 -3.16 -7.41 -7.38
C GLU A 190 -2.84 -7.47 -5.89
N VAL A 191 -1.69 -6.93 -5.51
CA VAL A 191 -1.30 -6.73 -4.12
C VAL A 191 -1.42 -5.25 -3.79
N ARG A 192 -2.08 -4.94 -2.68
CA ARG A 192 -2.28 -3.56 -2.21
C ARG A 192 -1.93 -3.45 -0.74
N VAL A 193 -1.38 -2.30 -0.35
CA VAL A 193 -1.14 -1.95 1.05
C VAL A 193 -1.85 -0.64 1.34
N ASP A 194 -2.73 -0.64 2.33
CA ASP A 194 -3.42 0.54 2.81
C ASP A 194 -2.67 1.06 4.06
N GLN A 195 -2.39 2.35 4.09
CA GLN A 195 -1.70 2.97 5.22
C GLN A 195 -2.58 2.92 6.47
N GLU A 196 -1.99 2.53 7.60
CA GLU A 196 -2.68 2.60 8.89
C GLU A 196 -2.97 4.05 9.27
N SER A 197 -4.25 4.36 9.52
CA SER A 197 -4.65 5.69 9.98
C SER A 197 -4.22 5.90 11.43
N ILE A 198 -3.37 6.88 11.67
CA ILE A 198 -2.97 7.29 13.02
C ILE A 198 -4.13 8.11 13.61
N HIS A 199 -4.84 7.51 14.56
CA HIS A 199 -5.84 8.19 15.38
C HIS A 199 -5.21 8.80 16.63
#